data_5a938cd6725c188106d511f374580ab3
#
_entry.id   5a938cd6725c188106d511f374580ab3
#
_cell.length_a   1.000
_cell.length_b   1.000
_cell.length_c   1.000
_cell.angle_alpha   90.00
_cell.angle_beta   90.00
_cell.angle_gamma   90.00
#
_symmetry.space_group_name_H-M   'P 1'
#
loop_
_entity.id
_entity.type
_entity.pdbx_description
1 polymer ?
#
loop_
_entity_poly.entity_id
_entity_poly.type
_entity_poly.pdbx_seq_one_letter_code
_entity_poly.pdbx_strand_id
1 'polypeptide(L)'
;GDALREFDRSSYVISTKVGRLLVPDGNPKKYEQGKHEQYPGALPFRVEYDYSYDGIMRSFEDSLQRIGTNYIDMVYIHDIGRMTHGAAHDVMMRSLLESGYRALQELREQKVVRAIGLGVNEWEVCVEVMPHTNLDCFMLAGRYTLLEQRVLQTFFPECAKRGISVIAAGPYNSGVLANGQNYNYETADHRTVLRVNAIQKICDAYQIDLPHAALQFPLRHSQVVSVVAGARTEEQVALSVNYIQQQVPPRLWQSLKEADLLAVEAPV
;
A
#
# COMPACT_ATOMS: atom_id res chain seq x y z
N GLY A 1 -13.63 -7.38 11.68
CA GLY A 1 -13.72 -7.54 13.14
C GLY A 1 -14.12 -8.94 13.54
N ASP A 2 -15.25 -9.44 13.04
CA ASP A 2 -15.81 -10.72 13.50
C ASP A 2 -14.83 -11.90 13.36
N ALA A 3 -14.20 -12.04 12.23
CA ALA A 3 -13.20 -13.09 11.99
C ALA A 3 -11.99 -13.02 12.95
N LEU A 4 -11.60 -11.82 13.38
CA LEU A 4 -10.45 -11.65 14.27
C LEU A 4 -10.74 -11.94 15.74
N ARG A 5 -12.01 -12.00 16.14
CA ARG A 5 -12.40 -12.29 17.55
C ARG A 5 -12.11 -13.71 17.98
N GLU A 6 -11.93 -14.63 17.04
CA GLU A 6 -11.60 -16.03 17.31
C GLU A 6 -10.11 -16.26 17.61
N PHE A 7 -9.27 -15.23 17.37
CA PHE A 7 -7.83 -15.33 17.54
C PHE A 7 -7.34 -14.48 18.71
N ASP A 8 -6.27 -14.92 19.36
CA ASP A 8 -5.58 -14.11 20.36
C ASP A 8 -5.13 -12.78 19.73
N ARG A 9 -5.47 -11.67 20.39
CA ARG A 9 -5.14 -10.31 19.90
C ARG A 9 -3.63 -10.12 19.69
N SER A 10 -2.79 -10.82 20.42
CA SER A 10 -1.33 -10.76 20.28
C SER A 10 -0.79 -11.50 19.05
N SER A 11 -1.60 -12.33 18.40
CA SER A 11 -1.19 -13.15 17.25
C SER A 11 -1.21 -12.42 15.91
N TYR A 12 -1.76 -11.20 15.84
CA TYR A 12 -1.88 -10.42 14.61
C TYR A 12 -1.69 -8.93 14.82
N VAL A 13 -1.36 -8.23 13.74
CA VAL A 13 -1.21 -6.78 13.68
C VAL A 13 -2.37 -6.20 12.87
N ILE A 14 -3.07 -5.20 13.44
CA ILE A 14 -4.09 -4.43 12.72
C ILE A 14 -3.48 -3.11 12.29
N SER A 15 -3.58 -2.81 11.00
CA SER A 15 -3.30 -1.48 10.47
C SER A 15 -4.52 -0.89 9.76
N THR A 16 -4.71 0.41 9.90
CA THR A 16 -5.76 1.15 9.19
C THR A 16 -5.21 2.47 8.65
N LYS A 17 -6.05 3.17 7.90
CA LYS A 17 -5.72 4.49 7.37
C LYS A 17 -6.66 5.55 7.94
N VAL A 18 -6.16 6.78 8.09
CA VAL A 18 -6.89 7.95 8.61
C VAL A 18 -6.80 9.14 7.67
N GLY A 19 -7.65 10.15 7.89
CA GLY A 19 -7.71 11.33 7.04
C GLY A 19 -8.62 11.19 5.82
N ARG A 20 -9.19 9.99 5.58
CA ARG A 20 -10.22 9.75 4.58
C ARG A 20 -11.48 9.25 5.29
N LEU A 21 -12.44 10.14 5.44
CA LEU A 21 -13.70 9.91 6.15
C LEU A 21 -14.76 9.33 5.21
N LEU A 22 -15.64 8.50 5.76
CA LEU A 22 -16.85 8.04 5.12
C LEU A 22 -18.02 8.81 5.70
N VAL A 23 -18.63 9.68 4.90
CA VAL A 23 -19.76 10.53 5.32
C VAL A 23 -21.00 10.05 4.61
N PRO A 24 -22.15 9.89 5.33
CA PRO A 24 -23.40 9.51 4.69
C PRO A 24 -23.74 10.40 3.49
N ASP A 25 -24.02 9.81 2.34
CA ASP A 25 -24.47 10.56 1.17
C ASP A 25 -26.01 10.66 1.22
N GLY A 26 -26.53 11.88 1.25
CA GLY A 26 -27.98 12.14 1.28
C GLY A 26 -28.72 11.77 -0.02
N ASN A 27 -28.02 11.26 -1.04
CA ASN A 27 -28.63 10.80 -2.28
C ASN A 27 -28.47 9.27 -2.47
N PRO A 28 -29.35 8.45 -1.84
CA PRO A 28 -29.27 7.00 -1.94
C PRO A 28 -29.44 6.47 -3.37
N LYS A 29 -30.14 7.21 -4.26
CA LYS A 29 -30.35 6.81 -5.67
C LYS A 29 -29.04 6.64 -6.45
N LYS A 30 -27.99 7.32 -6.05
CA LYS A 30 -26.64 7.22 -6.64
C LYS A 30 -26.04 5.81 -6.44
N TYR A 31 -26.55 5.05 -5.46
CA TYR A 31 -26.04 3.74 -5.04
C TYR A 31 -27.02 2.59 -5.31
N GLU A 32 -28.26 2.88 -5.76
CA GLU A 32 -29.36 1.91 -5.95
C GLU A 32 -29.07 0.78 -6.96
N GLN A 33 -27.97 0.84 -7.70
CA GLN A 33 -27.60 -0.20 -8.69
C GLN A 33 -26.21 -0.80 -8.46
N GLY A 34 -25.63 -0.64 -7.25
CA GLY A 34 -24.26 -1.10 -6.99
C GLY A 34 -23.21 -0.39 -7.86
N LYS A 35 -23.58 0.72 -8.47
CA LYS A 35 -22.71 1.52 -9.34
C LYS A 35 -21.97 2.59 -8.56
N HIS A 36 -21.17 2.19 -7.60
CA HIS A 36 -20.07 3.04 -7.18
C HIS A 36 -18.96 2.86 -8.18
N GLU A 37 -18.48 3.93 -8.84
CA GLU A 37 -17.47 3.88 -9.90
C GLU A 37 -16.19 3.13 -9.47
N GLN A 38 -15.81 3.23 -8.19
CA GLN A 38 -14.61 2.58 -7.66
C GLN A 38 -14.87 1.28 -6.88
N TYR A 39 -16.06 1.13 -6.26
CA TYR A 39 -16.36 -0.01 -5.38
C TYR A 39 -17.76 -0.56 -5.66
N PRO A 40 -17.90 -1.55 -6.54
CA PRO A 40 -19.19 -2.21 -6.78
C PRO A 40 -19.79 -2.73 -5.48
N GLY A 41 -21.05 -2.39 -5.21
CA GLY A 41 -21.75 -2.78 -3.98
C GLY A 41 -21.40 -1.96 -2.73
N ALA A 42 -20.69 -0.85 -2.88
CA ALA A 42 -20.41 0.04 -1.75
C ALA A 42 -21.68 0.61 -1.12
N LEU A 43 -21.67 0.78 0.20
CA LEU A 43 -22.72 1.47 0.94
C LEU A 43 -22.80 2.96 0.55
N PRO A 44 -23.93 3.65 0.81
CA PRO A 44 -24.18 5.03 0.39
C PRO A 44 -23.40 6.05 1.24
N PHE A 45 -22.08 5.98 1.13
CA PHE A 45 -21.16 6.93 1.75
C PHE A 45 -20.37 7.64 0.66
N ARG A 46 -20.15 8.94 0.83
CA ARG A 46 -19.16 9.70 0.06
C ARG A 46 -17.86 9.80 0.85
N VAL A 47 -16.78 9.99 0.13
CA VAL A 47 -15.46 10.20 0.72
C VAL A 47 -15.26 11.70 0.94
N GLU A 48 -14.78 12.04 2.13
CA GLU A 48 -14.26 13.36 2.47
C GLU A 48 -12.83 13.22 3.02
N TYR A 49 -11.92 14.09 2.58
CA TYR A 49 -10.57 14.13 3.12
C TYR A 49 -10.46 15.25 4.15
N ASP A 50 -10.04 14.89 5.35
CA ASP A 50 -9.78 15.82 6.45
C ASP A 50 -8.52 15.38 7.20
N TYR A 51 -7.44 16.10 6.99
CA TYR A 51 -6.14 15.86 7.63
C TYR A 51 -5.89 16.78 8.82
N SER A 52 -6.90 17.44 9.34
CA SER A 52 -6.83 18.17 10.61
C SER A 52 -6.72 17.21 11.80
N TYR A 53 -6.41 17.74 12.97
CA TYR A 53 -6.40 16.96 14.21
C TYR A 53 -7.72 16.21 14.41
N ASP A 54 -8.84 16.91 14.31
CA ASP A 54 -10.17 16.33 14.53
C ASP A 54 -10.54 15.30 13.44
N GLY A 55 -10.17 15.56 12.18
CA GLY A 55 -10.36 14.64 11.07
C GLY A 55 -9.59 13.32 11.25
N ILE A 56 -8.33 13.40 11.68
CA ILE A 56 -7.49 12.24 12.00
C ILE A 56 -8.09 11.44 13.16
N MET A 57 -8.43 12.09 14.29
CA MET A 57 -8.99 11.43 15.46
C MET A 57 -10.33 10.77 15.15
N ARG A 58 -11.24 11.48 14.48
CA ARG A 58 -12.52 10.93 14.04
C ARG A 58 -12.34 9.70 13.13
N SER A 59 -11.45 9.78 12.17
CA SER A 59 -11.16 8.66 11.26
C SER A 59 -10.61 7.44 12.00
N PHE A 60 -9.80 7.66 13.04
CA PHE A 60 -9.26 6.62 13.91
C PHE A 60 -10.38 5.95 14.73
N GLU A 61 -11.21 6.74 15.41
CA GLU A 61 -12.35 6.27 16.21
C GLU A 61 -13.37 5.49 15.36
N ASP A 62 -13.71 6.02 14.19
CA ASP A 62 -14.55 5.34 13.20
C ASP A 62 -13.99 3.96 12.81
N SER A 63 -12.67 3.84 12.70
CA SER A 63 -12.01 2.56 12.39
C SER A 63 -12.12 1.56 13.55
N LEU A 64 -11.93 2.01 14.80
CA LEU A 64 -12.15 1.16 15.98
C LEU A 64 -13.58 0.60 16.02
N GLN A 65 -14.57 1.46 15.76
CA GLN A 65 -15.97 1.07 15.74
C GLN A 65 -16.32 0.10 14.60
N ARG A 66 -15.84 0.37 13.38
CA ARG A 66 -16.11 -0.52 12.22
C ARG A 66 -15.45 -1.88 12.36
N ILE A 67 -14.25 -1.94 12.92
CA ILE A 67 -13.54 -3.21 13.16
C ILE A 67 -14.09 -3.90 14.41
N GLY A 68 -14.67 -3.16 15.34
CA GLY A 68 -15.15 -3.69 16.63
C GLY A 68 -13.98 -4.11 17.54
N THR A 69 -12.93 -3.29 17.58
CA THR A 69 -11.73 -3.49 18.41
C THR A 69 -11.45 -2.25 19.24
N ASN A 70 -10.75 -2.42 20.34
CA ASN A 70 -10.28 -1.32 21.19
C ASN A 70 -8.82 -0.94 20.93
N TYR A 71 -8.15 -1.58 19.96
CA TYR A 71 -6.73 -1.38 19.68
C TYR A 71 -6.38 -1.60 18.23
N ILE A 72 -5.64 -0.66 17.65
CA ILE A 72 -5.04 -0.71 16.31
C ILE A 72 -3.54 -0.54 16.48
N ASP A 73 -2.73 -1.39 15.83
CA ASP A 73 -1.27 -1.35 16.00
C ASP A 73 -0.62 -0.25 15.18
N MET A 74 -1.09 -0.01 13.95
CA MET A 74 -0.46 0.92 13.01
C MET A 74 -1.50 1.78 12.32
N VAL A 75 -1.18 3.05 12.13
CA VAL A 75 -2.05 4.02 11.46
C VAL A 75 -1.29 4.73 10.35
N TYR A 76 -1.91 4.79 9.16
CA TYR A 76 -1.36 5.49 8.00
C TYR A 76 -2.21 6.68 7.62
N ILE A 77 -1.61 7.83 7.33
CA ILE A 77 -2.26 8.93 6.63
C ILE A 77 -2.56 8.48 5.21
N HIS A 78 -3.84 8.61 4.78
CA HIS A 78 -4.32 8.05 3.53
C HIS A 78 -4.19 9.04 2.38
N ASP A 79 -3.42 8.69 1.34
CA ASP A 79 -3.38 9.35 0.02
C ASP A 79 -3.30 10.89 0.05
N ILE A 80 -2.43 11.46 0.88
CA ILE A 80 -2.29 12.91 1.04
C ILE A 80 -1.59 13.61 -0.16
N GLY A 81 -1.12 12.85 -1.13
CA GLY A 81 -0.30 13.36 -2.22
C GLY A 81 -1.04 14.04 -3.36
N ARG A 82 -0.26 14.52 -4.32
CA ARG A 82 -0.74 15.27 -5.50
C ARG A 82 -1.59 14.41 -6.44
N MET A 83 -1.36 13.10 -6.50
CA MET A 83 -2.20 12.20 -7.30
C MET A 83 -3.66 12.24 -6.86
N THR A 84 -3.92 12.39 -5.57
CA THR A 84 -5.27 12.45 -5.01
C THR A 84 -5.84 13.87 -5.01
N HIS A 85 -5.03 14.85 -4.64
CA HIS A 85 -5.51 16.22 -4.34
C HIS A 85 -5.22 17.26 -5.42
N GLY A 86 -4.36 16.95 -6.40
CA GLY A 86 -4.03 17.88 -7.47
C GLY A 86 -3.60 19.25 -6.94
N ALA A 87 -4.27 20.28 -7.35
CA ALA A 87 -4.00 21.68 -6.92
C ALA A 87 -4.28 21.94 -5.43
N ALA A 88 -5.10 21.11 -4.77
CA ALA A 88 -5.41 21.26 -3.34
C ALA A 88 -4.34 20.63 -2.43
N HIS A 89 -3.35 19.93 -2.98
CA HIS A 89 -2.32 19.22 -2.22
C HIS A 89 -1.65 20.09 -1.15
N ASP A 90 -1.22 21.30 -1.50
CA ASP A 90 -0.48 22.19 -0.58
C ASP A 90 -1.35 22.60 0.64
N VAL A 91 -2.67 22.74 0.44
CA VAL A 91 -3.63 23.02 1.52
C VAL A 91 -3.78 21.79 2.42
N MET A 92 -3.91 20.60 1.85
CA MET A 92 -4.03 19.34 2.57
C MET A 92 -2.76 19.03 3.36
N MET A 93 -1.59 19.20 2.76
CA MET A 93 -0.30 19.02 3.43
C MET A 93 -0.13 20.00 4.60
N ARG A 94 -0.51 21.26 4.42
CA ARG A 94 -0.49 22.25 5.48
C ARG A 94 -1.39 21.85 6.66
N SER A 95 -2.63 21.43 6.37
CA SER A 95 -3.56 20.93 7.40
C SER A 95 -2.97 19.76 8.19
N LEU A 96 -2.32 18.81 7.51
CA LEU A 96 -1.62 17.72 8.16
C LEU A 96 -0.49 18.24 9.08
N LEU A 97 0.41 19.05 8.54
CA LEU A 97 1.63 19.44 9.26
C LEU A 97 1.35 20.40 10.44
N GLU A 98 0.38 21.32 10.30
CA GLU A 98 0.02 22.27 11.35
C GLU A 98 -0.85 21.67 12.45
N SER A 99 -1.61 20.59 12.17
CA SER A 99 -2.63 20.08 13.07
C SER A 99 -2.67 18.55 13.15
N GLY A 100 -2.88 17.88 12.04
CA GLY A 100 -3.17 16.43 12.04
C GLY A 100 -2.00 15.55 12.48
N TYR A 101 -0.77 15.93 12.17
CA TYR A 101 0.40 15.17 12.60
C TYR A 101 0.52 15.12 14.13
N ARG A 102 0.09 16.15 14.84
CA ARG A 102 0.02 16.16 16.30
C ARG A 102 -0.90 15.06 16.84
N ALA A 103 -2.07 14.83 16.22
CA ALA A 103 -2.96 13.75 16.64
C ALA A 103 -2.28 12.37 16.56
N LEU A 104 -1.53 12.13 15.49
CA LEU A 104 -0.78 10.87 15.31
C LEU A 104 0.35 10.73 16.35
N GLN A 105 1.06 11.81 16.64
CA GLN A 105 2.10 11.81 17.68
C GLN A 105 1.49 11.47 19.05
N GLU A 106 0.39 12.10 19.43
CA GLU A 106 -0.32 11.84 20.67
C GLU A 106 -0.79 10.39 20.78
N LEU A 107 -1.39 9.83 19.71
CA LEU A 107 -1.78 8.42 19.68
C LEU A 107 -0.59 7.47 19.91
N ARG A 108 0.57 7.76 19.33
CA ARG A 108 1.78 6.95 19.52
C ARG A 108 2.41 7.15 20.91
N GLU A 109 2.52 8.37 21.39
CA GLU A 109 3.08 8.69 22.71
C GLU A 109 2.25 8.10 23.85
N GLN A 110 0.95 8.13 23.74
CA GLN A 110 0.00 7.49 24.66
C GLN A 110 -0.07 5.95 24.48
N LYS A 111 0.69 5.39 23.53
CA LYS A 111 0.70 3.94 23.21
C LYS A 111 -0.66 3.38 22.77
N VAL A 112 -1.53 4.24 22.25
CA VAL A 112 -2.80 3.84 21.62
C VAL A 112 -2.53 3.15 20.28
N VAL A 113 -1.45 3.56 19.58
CA VAL A 113 -0.88 2.86 18.43
C VAL A 113 0.62 2.65 18.64
N ARG A 114 1.20 1.66 17.95
CA ARG A 114 2.65 1.36 18.00
C ARG A 114 3.44 2.14 16.96
N ALA A 115 2.83 2.37 15.78
CA ALA A 115 3.50 3.01 14.66
C ALA A 115 2.55 3.90 13.87
N ILE A 116 3.11 4.98 13.32
CA ILE A 116 2.42 5.94 12.47
C ILE A 116 3.17 6.10 11.15
N GLY A 117 2.43 6.32 10.07
CA GLY A 117 3.03 6.41 8.73
C GLY A 117 2.14 7.05 7.67
N LEU A 118 2.56 6.93 6.40
CA LEU A 118 1.74 7.24 5.24
C LEU A 118 1.36 5.96 4.48
N GLY A 119 0.12 5.91 3.95
CA GLY A 119 -0.34 4.89 3.01
C GLY A 119 -0.75 5.54 1.70
N VAL A 120 0.09 5.42 0.65
CA VAL A 120 -0.01 6.24 -0.56
C VAL A 120 0.31 5.47 -1.84
N ASN A 121 -0.15 6.01 -2.97
CA ASN A 121 0.12 5.51 -4.32
C ASN A 121 1.27 6.27 -5.03
N GLU A 122 1.93 7.19 -4.35
CA GLU A 122 3.04 8.00 -4.86
C GLU A 122 4.14 8.13 -3.79
N TRP A 123 5.39 7.97 -4.19
CA TRP A 123 6.52 8.02 -3.25
C TRP A 123 7.05 9.44 -3.02
N GLU A 124 6.77 10.34 -3.93
CA GLU A 124 7.23 11.74 -3.89
C GLU A 124 6.73 12.45 -2.63
N VAL A 125 5.46 12.25 -2.27
CA VAL A 125 4.90 12.82 -1.04
C VAL A 125 5.52 12.24 0.23
N CYS A 126 6.00 11.00 0.19
CA CYS A 126 6.75 10.44 1.32
C CYS A 126 8.06 11.21 1.55
N VAL A 127 8.79 11.51 0.47
CA VAL A 127 10.03 12.32 0.54
C VAL A 127 9.73 13.75 1.00
N GLU A 128 8.64 14.34 0.51
CA GLU A 128 8.19 15.68 0.87
C GLU A 128 7.88 15.80 2.38
N VAL A 129 7.26 14.80 2.99
CA VAL A 129 6.85 14.83 4.40
C VAL A 129 7.98 14.50 5.38
N MET A 130 8.98 13.73 4.96
CA MET A 130 10.08 13.26 5.80
C MET A 130 10.82 14.36 6.59
N PRO A 131 11.12 15.56 6.03
CA PRO A 131 11.80 16.62 6.78
C PRO A 131 10.98 17.20 7.94
N HIS A 132 9.68 17.05 7.89
CA HIS A 132 8.72 17.69 8.81
C HIS A 132 8.15 16.73 9.86
N THR A 133 8.42 15.43 9.73
CA THR A 133 7.79 14.40 10.55
C THR A 133 8.78 13.33 10.99
N ASN A 134 8.42 12.63 12.07
CA ASN A 134 9.12 11.43 12.53
C ASN A 134 8.17 10.23 12.40
N LEU A 135 7.98 9.76 11.18
CA LEU A 135 7.15 8.61 10.85
C LEU A 135 7.96 7.31 10.97
N ASP A 136 7.29 6.23 11.34
CA ASP A 136 7.91 4.92 11.55
C ASP A 136 7.93 4.08 10.27
N CYS A 137 6.94 4.27 9.39
CA CYS A 137 6.79 3.44 8.19
C CYS A 137 6.01 4.12 7.06
N PHE A 138 6.21 3.59 5.84
CA PHE A 138 5.38 3.91 4.67
C PHE A 138 4.75 2.65 4.09
N MET A 139 3.46 2.68 3.81
CA MET A 139 2.79 1.69 2.97
C MET A 139 2.69 2.27 1.56
N LEU A 140 3.53 1.77 0.67
CA LEU A 140 3.65 2.26 -0.71
C LEU A 140 3.03 1.27 -1.68
N ALA A 141 1.97 1.70 -2.40
CA ALA A 141 1.20 0.82 -3.26
C ALA A 141 1.66 0.88 -4.73
N GLY A 142 2.08 -0.27 -5.27
CA GLY A 142 2.40 -0.44 -6.69
C GLY A 142 3.62 0.34 -7.19
N ARG A 143 4.48 0.86 -6.33
CA ARG A 143 5.65 1.68 -6.71
C ARG A 143 6.99 1.00 -6.46
N TYR A 144 6.98 -0.20 -5.87
CA TYR A 144 8.14 -1.07 -5.84
C TYR A 144 7.74 -2.51 -6.17
N THR A 145 7.86 -2.85 -7.44
CA THR A 145 7.41 -4.12 -8.03
C THR A 145 8.36 -4.52 -9.16
N LEU A 146 8.13 -5.66 -9.81
CA LEU A 146 8.88 -6.06 -11.01
C LEU A 146 8.78 -5.04 -12.16
N LEU A 147 7.73 -4.19 -12.18
CA LEU A 147 7.55 -3.15 -13.22
C LEU A 147 7.99 -1.76 -12.77
N GLU A 148 7.98 -1.48 -11.47
CA GLU A 148 8.20 -0.15 -10.89
C GLU A 148 9.35 -0.18 -9.90
N GLN A 149 10.44 0.56 -10.19
CA GLN A 149 11.65 0.55 -9.36
C GLN A 149 12.29 1.94 -9.18
N ARG A 150 11.59 3.01 -9.60
CA ARG A 150 12.10 4.40 -9.50
C ARG A 150 12.43 4.83 -8.07
N VAL A 151 11.79 4.23 -7.09
CA VAL A 151 12.01 4.45 -5.65
C VAL A 151 13.42 4.13 -5.16
N LEU A 152 14.18 3.30 -5.91
CA LEU A 152 15.53 2.86 -5.53
C LEU A 152 16.53 4.00 -5.44
N GLN A 153 16.40 5.04 -6.25
CA GLN A 153 17.38 6.11 -6.36
C GLN A 153 17.24 7.20 -5.29
N THR A 154 16.02 7.43 -4.79
CA THR A 154 15.74 8.56 -3.88
C THR A 154 15.02 8.10 -2.61
N PHE A 155 13.88 7.45 -2.76
CA PHE A 155 12.99 7.13 -1.64
C PHE A 155 13.61 6.14 -0.65
N PHE A 156 14.11 5.00 -1.10
CA PHE A 156 14.73 4.01 -0.21
C PHE A 156 16.00 4.51 0.50
N PRO A 157 16.92 5.23 -0.17
CA PRO A 157 18.04 5.85 0.54
C PRO A 157 17.61 6.83 1.65
N GLU A 158 16.57 7.62 1.43
CA GLU A 158 16.04 8.52 2.46
C GLU A 158 15.34 7.75 3.60
N CYS A 159 14.60 6.68 3.30
CA CYS A 159 14.06 5.78 4.33
C CYS A 159 15.16 5.16 5.18
N ALA A 160 16.23 4.66 4.55
CA ALA A 160 17.37 4.04 5.25
C ALA A 160 18.06 5.02 6.20
N LYS A 161 18.34 6.25 5.76
CA LYS A 161 18.94 7.30 6.60
C LYS A 161 18.13 7.63 7.85
N ARG A 162 16.81 7.48 7.78
CA ARG A 162 15.87 7.84 8.85
C ARG A 162 15.36 6.65 9.67
N GLY A 163 15.77 5.42 9.30
CA GLY A 163 15.29 4.21 9.95
C GLY A 163 13.79 3.92 9.69
N ILE A 164 13.25 4.43 8.57
CA ILE A 164 11.83 4.25 8.21
C ILE A 164 11.65 2.93 7.46
N SER A 165 10.76 2.08 7.94
CA SER A 165 10.41 0.81 7.29
C SER A 165 9.40 1.01 6.17
N VAL A 166 9.41 0.11 5.18
CA VAL A 166 8.47 0.15 4.05
C VAL A 166 7.63 -1.13 4.00
N ILE A 167 6.34 -0.95 3.83
CA ILE A 167 5.38 -2.00 3.51
C ILE A 167 5.04 -1.86 2.03
N ALA A 168 5.45 -2.83 1.21
CA ALA A 168 5.16 -2.83 -0.22
C ALA A 168 3.76 -3.38 -0.46
N ALA A 169 2.81 -2.52 -0.81
CA ALA A 169 1.46 -2.92 -1.15
C ALA A 169 1.27 -3.04 -2.67
N GLY A 170 0.34 -3.89 -3.10
CA GLY A 170 0.01 -4.08 -4.50
C GLY A 170 1.17 -4.64 -5.36
N PRO A 171 1.86 -5.72 -4.95
CA PRO A 171 3.00 -6.28 -5.67
C PRO A 171 2.65 -6.74 -7.09
N TYR A 172 1.37 -6.96 -7.36
CA TYR A 172 0.86 -7.40 -8.66
C TYR A 172 0.49 -6.28 -9.63
N ASN A 173 0.73 -4.99 -9.28
CA ASN A 173 0.40 -3.81 -10.10
C ASN A 173 -1.02 -3.87 -10.68
N SER A 174 -2.03 -3.89 -9.82
CA SER A 174 -3.46 -3.99 -10.18
C SER A 174 -3.84 -5.30 -10.89
N GLY A 175 -2.97 -6.31 -10.84
CA GLY A 175 -3.22 -7.65 -11.34
C GLY A 175 -2.42 -8.02 -12.58
N VAL A 176 -1.80 -7.09 -13.30
CA VAL A 176 -1.06 -7.39 -14.55
C VAL A 176 0.08 -8.40 -14.33
N LEU A 177 0.67 -8.44 -13.15
CA LEU A 177 1.69 -9.43 -12.76
C LEU A 177 1.11 -10.71 -12.14
N ALA A 178 -0.23 -10.87 -12.18
CA ALA A 178 -0.96 -12.04 -11.72
C ALA A 178 -2.03 -12.47 -12.73
N ASN A 179 -1.67 -12.50 -14.00
CA ASN A 179 -2.53 -12.87 -15.13
C ASN A 179 -3.75 -11.97 -15.35
N GLY A 180 -3.78 -10.78 -14.76
CA GLY A 180 -4.80 -9.77 -14.99
C GLY A 180 -4.45 -8.85 -16.16
N GLN A 181 -5.35 -7.93 -16.46
CA GLN A 181 -5.20 -6.98 -17.57
C GLN A 181 -4.96 -5.54 -17.11
N ASN A 182 -5.04 -5.27 -15.79
CA ASN A 182 -4.97 -3.92 -15.26
C ASN A 182 -3.59 -3.59 -14.70
N TYR A 183 -3.15 -2.37 -14.99
CA TYR A 183 -1.95 -1.74 -14.47
C TYR A 183 -2.33 -0.34 -13.95
N ASN A 184 -1.92 -0.01 -12.73
CA ASN A 184 -2.27 1.27 -12.07
C ASN A 184 -3.78 1.60 -12.11
N TYR A 185 -4.63 0.58 -11.88
CA TYR A 185 -6.11 0.66 -11.87
C TYR A 185 -6.77 0.85 -13.24
N GLU A 186 -6.01 0.91 -14.34
CA GLU A 186 -6.49 1.03 -15.72
C GLU A 186 -6.06 -0.19 -16.55
N THR A 187 -6.59 -0.33 -17.75
CA THR A 187 -6.13 -1.37 -18.68
C THR A 187 -4.67 -1.12 -19.06
N ALA A 188 -3.84 -2.14 -18.95
CA ALA A 188 -2.41 -2.05 -19.27
C ALA A 188 -2.19 -1.68 -20.75
N ASP A 189 -1.28 -0.75 -20.99
CA ASP A 189 -0.87 -0.38 -22.34
C ASP A 189 -0.01 -1.48 -23.00
N HIS A 190 0.17 -1.39 -24.30
CA HIS A 190 0.93 -2.36 -25.08
C HIS A 190 2.39 -2.51 -24.61
N ARG A 191 3.04 -1.42 -24.19
CA ARG A 191 4.43 -1.44 -23.70
C ARG A 191 4.54 -2.22 -22.38
N THR A 192 3.60 -1.98 -21.48
CA THR A 192 3.50 -2.70 -20.21
C THR A 192 3.28 -4.19 -20.45
N VAL A 193 2.36 -4.56 -21.34
CA VAL A 193 2.09 -5.96 -21.71
C VAL A 193 3.34 -6.64 -22.27
N LEU A 194 4.08 -5.99 -23.19
CA LEU A 194 5.32 -6.53 -23.73
C LEU A 194 6.38 -6.77 -22.63
N ARG A 195 6.50 -5.85 -21.67
CA ARG A 195 7.43 -6.00 -20.54
C ARG A 195 7.01 -7.15 -19.62
N VAL A 196 5.72 -7.28 -19.31
CA VAL A 196 5.18 -8.40 -18.52
C VAL A 196 5.48 -9.73 -19.21
N ASN A 197 5.23 -9.84 -20.53
CA ASN A 197 5.52 -11.04 -21.30
C ASN A 197 7.01 -11.40 -21.33
N ALA A 198 7.89 -10.41 -21.35
CA ALA A 198 9.33 -10.65 -21.28
C ALA A 198 9.75 -11.18 -19.90
N ILE A 199 9.20 -10.63 -18.80
CA ILE A 199 9.40 -11.13 -17.45
C ILE A 199 8.86 -12.56 -17.31
N GLN A 200 7.63 -12.81 -17.80
CA GLN A 200 7.02 -14.14 -17.79
C GLN A 200 7.91 -15.20 -18.45
N LYS A 201 8.47 -14.93 -19.63
CA LYS A 201 9.35 -15.86 -20.34
C LYS A 201 10.59 -16.25 -19.50
N ILE A 202 11.15 -15.32 -18.75
CA ILE A 202 12.26 -15.62 -17.87
C ILE A 202 11.78 -16.46 -16.68
N CYS A 203 10.64 -16.09 -16.07
CA CYS A 203 10.05 -16.89 -14.99
C CYS A 203 9.77 -18.35 -15.45
N ASP A 204 9.21 -18.53 -16.62
CA ASP A 204 8.90 -19.87 -17.21
C ASP A 204 10.16 -20.71 -17.39
N ALA A 205 11.27 -20.10 -17.82
CA ALA A 205 12.57 -20.79 -17.98
C ALA A 205 13.13 -21.33 -16.64
N TYR A 206 12.72 -20.75 -15.53
CA TYR A 206 13.06 -21.20 -14.17
C TYR A 206 11.93 -22.01 -13.51
N GLN A 207 10.83 -22.27 -14.20
CA GLN A 207 9.64 -22.95 -13.66
C GLN A 207 9.05 -22.23 -12.44
N ILE A 208 9.08 -20.91 -12.46
CA ILE A 208 8.55 -20.03 -11.42
C ILE A 208 7.34 -19.28 -11.99
N ASP A 209 6.22 -19.32 -11.28
CA ASP A 209 5.06 -18.51 -11.65
C ASP A 209 5.36 -17.02 -11.55
N LEU A 210 4.91 -16.22 -12.51
CA LEU A 210 5.10 -14.77 -12.46
C LEU A 210 4.55 -14.13 -11.17
N PRO A 211 3.34 -14.49 -10.67
CA PRO A 211 2.87 -13.96 -9.38
C PRO A 211 3.77 -14.33 -8.20
N HIS A 212 4.40 -15.50 -8.21
CA HIS A 212 5.37 -15.90 -7.20
C HIS A 212 6.58 -14.95 -7.18
N ALA A 213 7.20 -14.74 -8.33
CA ALA A 213 8.31 -13.79 -8.45
C ALA A 213 7.89 -12.36 -8.06
N ALA A 214 6.71 -11.90 -8.53
CA ALA A 214 6.19 -10.57 -8.24
C ALA A 214 5.94 -10.34 -6.75
N LEU A 215 5.47 -11.36 -6.03
CA LEU A 215 5.23 -11.28 -4.59
C LEU A 215 6.54 -11.21 -3.79
N GLN A 216 7.57 -11.95 -4.19
CA GLN A 216 8.83 -12.02 -3.46
C GLN A 216 9.81 -10.90 -3.80
N PHE A 217 9.73 -10.30 -4.99
CA PHE A 217 10.66 -9.27 -5.41
C PHE A 217 10.79 -8.11 -4.40
N PRO A 218 9.70 -7.50 -3.89
CA PRO A 218 9.83 -6.39 -2.95
C PRO A 218 10.58 -6.76 -1.66
N LEU A 219 10.44 -7.98 -1.18
CA LEU A 219 11.11 -8.46 0.03
C LEU A 219 12.63 -8.62 -0.11
N ARG A 220 13.16 -8.48 -1.33
CA ARG A 220 14.63 -8.48 -1.55
C ARG A 220 15.29 -7.20 -1.03
N HIS A 221 14.54 -6.11 -0.87
CA HIS A 221 15.06 -4.85 -0.37
C HIS A 221 15.02 -4.78 1.16
N SER A 222 16.13 -4.47 1.81
CA SER A 222 16.28 -4.48 3.27
C SER A 222 15.34 -3.52 4.01
N GLN A 223 14.88 -2.45 3.36
CA GLN A 223 13.90 -1.52 3.95
C GLN A 223 12.46 -2.05 3.87
N VAL A 224 12.18 -3.07 3.05
CA VAL A 224 10.86 -3.66 2.92
C VAL A 224 10.69 -4.74 3.98
N VAL A 225 9.84 -4.49 4.95
CA VAL A 225 9.59 -5.38 6.10
C VAL A 225 8.36 -6.27 5.90
N SER A 226 7.50 -5.93 4.95
CA SER A 226 6.28 -6.70 4.66
C SER A 226 5.75 -6.39 3.26
N VAL A 227 4.96 -7.33 2.72
CA VAL A 227 4.23 -7.18 1.46
C VAL A 227 2.73 -7.36 1.71
N VAL A 228 1.92 -6.48 1.14
CA VAL A 228 0.45 -6.56 1.18
C VAL A 228 -0.08 -6.88 -0.21
N ALA A 229 -0.45 -8.13 -0.42
CA ALA A 229 -1.10 -8.60 -1.64
C ALA A 229 -2.62 -8.58 -1.50
N GLY A 230 -3.31 -8.08 -2.51
CA GLY A 230 -4.77 -8.19 -2.59
C GLY A 230 -5.18 -9.60 -3.02
N ALA A 231 -6.22 -10.14 -2.38
CA ALA A 231 -6.84 -11.41 -2.76
C ALA A 231 -8.37 -11.26 -2.72
N ARG A 232 -9.06 -11.99 -3.59
CA ARG A 232 -10.54 -12.01 -3.69
C ARG A 232 -11.14 -13.34 -3.25
N THR A 233 -10.31 -14.39 -3.16
CA THR A 233 -10.73 -15.75 -2.78
C THR A 233 -9.75 -16.36 -1.79
N GLU A 234 -10.20 -17.38 -1.08
CA GLU A 234 -9.36 -18.15 -0.14
C GLU A 234 -8.18 -18.82 -0.86
N GLU A 235 -8.41 -19.32 -2.08
CA GLU A 235 -7.37 -19.97 -2.89
C GLU A 235 -6.23 -18.96 -3.24
N GLN A 236 -6.57 -17.70 -3.52
CA GLN A 236 -5.57 -16.67 -3.79
C GLN A 236 -4.75 -16.34 -2.54
N VAL A 237 -5.36 -16.35 -1.37
CA VAL A 237 -4.65 -16.21 -0.09
C VAL A 237 -3.72 -17.38 0.14
N ALA A 238 -4.23 -18.62 0.02
CA ALA A 238 -3.44 -19.84 0.21
C ALA A 238 -2.25 -19.90 -0.77
N LEU A 239 -2.48 -19.52 -2.04
CA LEU A 239 -1.43 -19.47 -3.06
C LEU A 239 -0.35 -18.43 -2.71
N SER A 240 -0.74 -17.24 -2.24
CA SER A 240 0.20 -16.20 -1.81
C SER A 240 1.04 -16.65 -0.61
N VAL A 241 0.44 -17.34 0.36
CA VAL A 241 1.16 -17.93 1.49
C VAL A 241 2.17 -18.99 1.01
N ASN A 242 1.75 -19.86 0.08
CA ASN A 242 2.63 -20.86 -0.51
C ASN A 242 3.82 -20.23 -1.25
N TYR A 243 3.59 -19.17 -2.03
CA TYR A 243 4.65 -18.44 -2.73
C TYR A 243 5.67 -17.79 -1.77
N ILE A 244 5.24 -17.29 -0.63
CA ILE A 244 6.17 -16.74 0.37
C ILE A 244 7.05 -17.81 1.02
N GLN A 245 6.55 -19.03 1.16
CA GLN A 245 7.28 -20.14 1.76
C GLN A 245 8.29 -20.79 0.81
N GLN A 246 8.12 -20.66 -0.48
CA GLN A 246 9.00 -21.23 -1.50
C GLN A 246 10.07 -20.22 -1.92
N GLN A 247 11.28 -20.69 -2.17
CA GLN A 247 12.37 -19.82 -2.61
C GLN A 247 12.37 -19.62 -4.13
N VAL A 248 12.49 -18.38 -4.56
CA VAL A 248 12.78 -18.03 -5.95
C VAL A 248 14.30 -18.13 -6.15
N PRO A 249 14.79 -18.89 -7.16
CA PRO A 249 16.22 -19.06 -7.41
C PRO A 249 16.92 -17.71 -7.64
N PRO A 250 18.06 -17.43 -7.01
CA PRO A 250 18.80 -16.16 -7.21
C PRO A 250 19.14 -15.86 -8.67
N ARG A 251 19.39 -16.89 -9.47
CA ARG A 251 19.68 -16.75 -10.91
C ARG A 251 18.52 -16.16 -11.71
N LEU A 252 17.27 -16.35 -11.30
CA LEU A 252 16.12 -15.71 -11.94
C LEU A 252 16.25 -14.18 -11.90
N TRP A 253 16.58 -13.62 -10.73
CA TRP A 253 16.76 -12.18 -10.56
C TRP A 253 17.90 -11.64 -11.41
N GLN A 254 19.00 -12.39 -11.47
CA GLN A 254 20.13 -12.05 -12.31
C GLN A 254 19.75 -12.01 -13.80
N SER A 255 19.04 -13.02 -14.29
CA SER A 255 18.55 -13.07 -15.67
C SER A 255 17.61 -11.91 -16.00
N LEU A 256 16.77 -11.49 -15.04
CA LEU A 256 15.90 -10.30 -15.21
C LEU A 256 16.75 -9.02 -15.32
N LYS A 257 17.85 -8.88 -14.57
CA LYS A 257 18.77 -7.74 -14.70
C LYS A 257 19.52 -7.76 -16.04
N GLU A 258 20.06 -8.90 -16.44
CA GLU A 258 20.77 -9.07 -17.71
C GLU A 258 19.89 -8.75 -18.92
N ALA A 259 18.56 -8.90 -18.77
CA ALA A 259 17.56 -8.56 -19.78
C ALA A 259 17.02 -7.11 -19.66
N ASP A 260 17.60 -6.24 -18.83
CA ASP A 260 17.14 -4.87 -18.56
C ASP A 260 15.68 -4.79 -18.06
N LEU A 261 15.19 -5.86 -17.43
CA LEU A 261 13.84 -5.93 -16.85
C LEU A 261 13.81 -5.51 -15.37
N LEU A 262 14.96 -5.51 -14.71
CA LEU A 262 15.16 -4.93 -13.38
C LEU A 262 16.24 -3.86 -13.41
N ALA A 263 16.09 -2.85 -12.56
CA ALA A 263 17.10 -1.82 -12.36
C ALA A 263 18.41 -2.42 -11.83
N VAL A 264 19.54 -1.84 -12.23
CA VAL A 264 20.88 -2.30 -11.79
C VAL A 264 21.00 -2.25 -10.26
N GLU A 265 20.40 -1.24 -9.63
CA GLU A 265 20.39 -1.02 -8.18
C GLU A 265 19.45 -1.96 -7.42
N ALA A 266 18.55 -2.67 -8.10
CA ALA A 266 17.62 -3.57 -7.42
C ALA A 266 18.40 -4.66 -6.66
N PRO A 267 18.21 -4.85 -5.36
CA PRO A 267 18.86 -5.91 -4.60
C PRO A 267 18.26 -7.26 -5.01
N VAL A 268 19.11 -8.21 -5.34
CA VAL A 268 18.70 -9.54 -5.86
C VAL A 268 19.63 -10.64 -5.34
#